data_5f0f5ab48b7c491bc4a6e7461b9eeee7
#
_entry.id   5f0f5ab48b7c491bc4a6e7461b9eeee7
#
_cell.length_a   1.000
_cell.length_b   1.000
_cell.length_c   1.000
_cell.angle_alpha   90.00
_cell.angle_beta   90.00
_cell.angle_gamma   90.00
#
_symmetry.space_group_name_H-M   'P 1'
#
loop_
_entity.id
_entity.type
_entity.pdbx_description
1 polymer ?
#
loop_
_entity_poly.entity_id
_entity_poly.type
_entity_poly.pdbx_seq_one_letter_code
_entity_poly.pdbx_strand_id
1 'polypeptide(L)'
;ILSGDGLFPSPLPYVLVNDFKAAYDITEHLIGQGHKNIAFIAGEEIHKSTIERLNGYKAALEKAGIAIDESLIIKGTYSFETGVKSSETLLAMSPHPTAVFACNDEIAAGTLFGARMKGVDVPQELAIAGFENSPFSRQTFPPLTTASQPTNEIAQHAAASLIQYLRAKKAKAAHDNLNHTFIPELVVRASTEKQ
;
A
#
# COMPACT_ATOMS: atom_id res chain seq x y z
N ILE A 1 14.14 -18.02 6.28
CA ILE A 1 13.02 -17.49 5.51
C ILE A 1 12.85 -16.05 5.96
N LEU A 2 13.18 -15.18 5.08
CA LEU A 2 12.99 -13.76 5.27
C LEU A 2 11.70 -13.39 4.53
N SER A 3 10.60 -13.16 5.26
CA SER A 3 9.63 -12.21 4.80
C SER A 3 10.29 -10.86 5.01
N GLY A 4 10.87 -10.30 4.00
CA GLY A 4 11.66 -9.10 4.18
C GLY A 4 11.86 -8.40 2.86
N ASP A 5 12.32 -7.20 2.92
CA ASP A 5 12.43 -6.26 1.82
C ASP A 5 13.31 -6.72 0.64
N GLY A 6 13.84 -7.95 0.67
CA GLY A 6 14.63 -8.50 -0.44
C GLY A 6 15.83 -7.63 -0.84
N LEU A 7 16.36 -6.83 0.09
CA LEU A 7 17.43 -5.87 -0.16
C LEU A 7 18.76 -6.54 -0.50
N PHE A 8 18.90 -7.84 -0.17
CA PHE A 8 20.13 -8.56 -0.45
C PHE A 8 19.83 -9.91 -1.15
N PRO A 9 20.64 -10.30 -2.15
CA PRO A 9 20.61 -11.66 -2.67
C PRO A 9 20.84 -12.63 -1.53
N SER A 10 19.85 -13.43 -1.19
CA SER A 10 19.98 -14.46 -0.15
C SER A 10 19.92 -15.85 -0.80
N PRO A 11 20.80 -16.79 -0.42
CA PRO A 11 20.68 -18.18 -0.84
C PRO A 11 19.52 -18.90 -0.12
N LEU A 12 18.85 -18.22 0.82
CA LEU A 12 17.72 -18.78 1.57
C LEU A 12 16.41 -18.56 0.81
N PRO A 13 15.47 -19.49 0.89
CA PRO A 13 14.12 -19.30 0.38
C PRO A 13 13.46 -18.05 0.97
N TYR A 14 12.66 -17.38 0.17
CA TYR A 14 11.94 -16.18 0.58
C TYR A 14 10.45 -16.27 0.26
N VAL A 15 9.66 -15.54 1.05
CA VAL A 15 8.25 -15.27 0.79
C VAL A 15 8.08 -13.76 0.75
N LEU A 16 7.56 -13.24 -0.35
CA LEU A 16 7.40 -11.80 -0.60
C LEU A 16 5.95 -11.45 -0.87
N VAL A 17 5.66 -10.16 -0.81
CA VAL A 17 4.43 -9.53 -1.28
C VAL A 17 4.76 -8.72 -2.54
N ASN A 18 3.90 -8.77 -3.55
CA ASN A 18 4.02 -7.93 -4.74
C ASN A 18 3.40 -6.55 -4.46
N ASP A 19 4.15 -5.73 -3.71
CA ASP A 19 3.74 -4.38 -3.33
C ASP A 19 3.52 -3.48 -4.55
N PHE A 20 4.36 -3.63 -5.59
CA PHE A 20 4.21 -2.89 -6.85
C PHE A 20 2.86 -3.14 -7.50
N LYS A 21 2.50 -4.42 -7.69
CA LYS A 21 1.24 -4.77 -8.37
C LYS A 21 0.02 -4.27 -7.60
N ALA A 22 0.03 -4.46 -6.28
CA ALA A 22 -1.08 -4.03 -5.45
C ALA A 22 -1.24 -2.49 -5.42
N ALA A 23 -0.13 -1.76 -5.34
CA ALA A 23 -0.15 -0.29 -5.41
C ALA A 23 -0.60 0.22 -6.79
N TYR A 24 -0.17 -0.46 -7.84
CA TYR A 24 -0.64 -0.20 -9.20
C TYR A 24 -2.17 -0.37 -9.27
N ASP A 25 -2.72 -1.47 -8.73
CA ASP A 25 -4.16 -1.76 -8.78
C ASP A 25 -4.99 -0.75 -7.97
N ILE A 26 -4.49 -0.32 -6.79
CA ILE A 26 -5.12 0.76 -6.01
C ILE A 26 -5.16 2.05 -6.82
N THR A 27 -4.06 2.42 -7.45
CA THR A 27 -3.97 3.67 -8.21
C THR A 27 -4.82 3.59 -9.48
N GLU A 28 -4.83 2.45 -10.19
CA GLU A 28 -5.69 2.21 -11.34
C GLU A 28 -7.18 2.29 -10.95
N HIS A 29 -7.55 1.79 -9.76
CA HIS A 29 -8.91 1.94 -9.23
C HIS A 29 -9.27 3.43 -9.03
N LEU A 30 -8.41 4.23 -8.41
CA LEU A 30 -8.66 5.66 -8.21
C LEU A 30 -8.78 6.40 -9.56
N ILE A 31 -7.94 6.08 -10.53
CA ILE A 31 -8.02 6.61 -11.90
C ILE A 31 -9.35 6.20 -12.56
N GLY A 32 -9.76 4.95 -12.40
CA GLY A 32 -11.03 4.43 -12.90
C GLY A 32 -12.26 5.14 -12.31
N GLN A 33 -12.16 5.68 -11.10
CA GLN A 33 -13.18 6.54 -10.47
C GLN A 33 -13.13 7.99 -10.97
N GLY A 34 -12.26 8.30 -11.93
CA GLY A 34 -12.16 9.61 -12.60
C GLY A 34 -11.16 10.57 -11.94
N HIS A 35 -10.40 10.13 -10.94
CA HIS A 35 -9.39 10.97 -10.31
C HIS A 35 -8.14 11.11 -11.20
N LYS A 36 -7.66 12.34 -11.37
CA LYS A 36 -6.43 12.67 -12.11
C LYS A 36 -5.40 13.38 -11.23
N ASN A 37 -5.86 14.08 -10.20
CA ASN A 37 -5.03 14.74 -9.20
C ASN A 37 -5.01 13.85 -7.95
N ILE A 38 -4.07 12.90 -7.91
CA ILE A 38 -3.96 11.85 -6.91
C ILE A 38 -2.67 12.05 -6.14
N ALA A 39 -2.72 12.17 -4.82
CA ALA A 39 -1.53 12.24 -3.97
C ALA A 39 -1.12 10.86 -3.47
N PHE A 40 0.18 10.69 -3.21
CA PHE A 40 0.76 9.54 -2.55
C PHE A 40 1.40 9.95 -1.22
N ILE A 41 1.02 9.31 -0.12
CA ILE A 41 1.66 9.54 1.18
C ILE A 41 2.51 8.32 1.51
N ALA A 42 3.83 8.51 1.48
CA ALA A 42 4.83 7.47 1.68
C ALA A 42 5.05 7.14 3.17
N GLY A 43 5.49 5.91 3.44
CA GLY A 43 6.18 5.55 4.68
C GLY A 43 7.69 5.84 4.59
N GLU A 44 8.47 5.23 5.47
CA GLU A 44 9.94 5.38 5.46
C GLU A 44 10.56 4.81 4.17
N GLU A 45 11.39 5.60 3.50
CA GLU A 45 12.06 5.23 2.24
C GLU A 45 13.08 4.08 2.40
N ILE A 46 13.48 3.77 3.62
CA ILE A 46 14.37 2.64 3.90
C ILE A 46 13.69 1.29 3.58
N HIS A 47 12.37 1.23 3.59
CA HIS A 47 11.63 0.00 3.31
C HIS A 47 11.41 -0.19 1.81
N LYS A 48 11.79 -1.36 1.29
CA LYS A 48 11.55 -1.71 -0.10
C LYS A 48 10.07 -1.66 -0.46
N SER A 49 9.18 -2.04 0.46
CA SER A 49 7.73 -1.96 0.29
C SER A 49 7.27 -0.53 -0.04
N THR A 50 7.82 0.49 0.64
CA THR A 50 7.54 1.90 0.31
C THR A 50 7.94 2.24 -1.12
N ILE A 51 9.14 1.83 -1.53
CA ILE A 51 9.67 2.08 -2.88
C ILE A 51 8.81 1.38 -3.94
N GLU A 52 8.48 0.10 -3.73
CA GLU A 52 7.66 -0.67 -4.68
C GLU A 52 6.22 -0.12 -4.78
N ARG A 53 5.62 0.33 -3.66
CA ARG A 53 4.30 0.97 -3.67
C ARG A 53 4.33 2.30 -4.42
N LEU A 54 5.36 3.12 -4.22
CA LEU A 54 5.55 4.36 -4.97
C LEU A 54 5.75 4.09 -6.47
N ASN A 55 6.55 3.07 -6.83
CA ASN A 55 6.76 2.69 -8.22
C ASN A 55 5.46 2.20 -8.88
N GLY A 56 4.64 1.42 -8.17
CA GLY A 56 3.33 0.98 -8.65
C GLY A 56 2.39 2.15 -8.90
N TYR A 57 2.34 3.11 -7.96
CA TYR A 57 1.58 4.35 -8.12
C TYR A 57 2.01 5.14 -9.37
N LYS A 58 3.33 5.39 -9.53
CA LYS A 58 3.87 6.12 -10.68
C LYS A 58 3.56 5.40 -12.00
N ALA A 59 3.75 4.09 -12.05
CA ALA A 59 3.48 3.29 -13.24
C ALA A 59 2.01 3.32 -13.67
N ALA A 60 1.06 3.34 -12.73
CA ALA A 60 -0.37 3.45 -13.04
C ALA A 60 -0.72 4.83 -13.62
N LEU A 61 -0.16 5.92 -13.07
CA LEU A 61 -0.33 7.26 -13.62
C LEU A 61 0.25 7.37 -15.04
N GLU A 62 1.46 6.88 -15.26
CA GLU A 62 2.13 6.88 -16.57
C GLU A 62 1.31 6.12 -17.62
N LYS A 63 0.80 4.92 -17.29
CA LYS A 63 -0.06 4.14 -18.19
C LYS A 63 -1.34 4.90 -18.56
N ALA A 64 -1.88 5.67 -17.64
CA ALA A 64 -3.08 6.48 -17.88
C ALA A 64 -2.79 7.82 -18.59
N GLY A 65 -1.51 8.14 -18.87
CA GLY A 65 -1.10 9.40 -19.47
C GLY A 65 -1.25 10.59 -18.51
N ILE A 66 -1.25 10.35 -17.20
CA ILE A 66 -1.29 11.37 -16.16
C ILE A 66 0.15 11.72 -15.76
N ALA A 67 0.51 12.99 -15.84
CA ALA A 67 1.84 13.45 -15.45
C ALA A 67 2.06 13.24 -13.93
N ILE A 68 3.25 12.76 -13.58
CA ILE A 68 3.66 12.65 -12.17
C ILE A 68 3.99 14.04 -11.66
N ASP A 69 3.31 14.44 -10.60
CA ASP A 69 3.60 15.67 -9.86
C ASP A 69 4.28 15.31 -8.54
N GLU A 70 5.59 15.58 -8.44
CA GLU A 70 6.38 15.26 -7.24
C GLU A 70 5.90 16.04 -6.00
N SER A 71 5.18 17.14 -6.16
CA SER A 71 4.60 17.90 -5.04
C SER A 71 3.45 17.15 -4.36
N LEU A 72 2.84 16.18 -5.04
CA LEU A 72 1.80 15.30 -4.51
C LEU A 72 2.35 14.05 -3.82
N ILE A 73 3.67 13.87 -3.80
CA ILE A 73 4.34 12.76 -3.12
C ILE A 73 4.86 13.25 -1.78
N ILE A 74 4.13 12.96 -0.71
CA ILE A 74 4.50 13.38 0.64
C ILE A 74 5.30 12.27 1.33
N LYS A 75 6.49 12.61 1.81
CA LYS A 75 7.34 11.68 2.58
C LYS A 75 6.97 11.69 4.04
N GLY A 76 6.99 10.53 4.69
CA GLY A 76 6.63 10.38 6.09
C GLY A 76 7.11 9.08 6.72
N THR A 77 6.47 8.74 7.82
CA THR A 77 6.65 7.48 8.55
C THR A 77 5.33 6.70 8.53
N TYR A 78 5.39 5.40 8.87
CA TYR A 78 4.20 4.55 8.99
C TYR A 78 3.40 4.88 10.27
N SER A 79 2.86 6.10 10.35
CA SER A 79 2.14 6.57 11.54
C SER A 79 0.87 7.34 11.19
N PHE A 80 -0.08 7.32 12.10
CA PHE A 80 -1.31 8.10 12.03
C PHE A 80 -1.03 9.61 11.91
N GLU A 81 -0.03 10.13 12.66
CA GLU A 81 0.37 11.53 12.61
C GLU A 81 0.87 11.95 11.23
N THR A 82 1.57 11.06 10.51
CA THR A 82 1.95 11.32 9.12
C THR A 82 0.73 11.60 8.26
N GLY A 83 -0.31 10.79 8.41
CA GLY A 83 -1.57 11.00 7.68
C GLY A 83 -2.22 12.34 8.00
N VAL A 84 -2.31 12.70 9.29
CA VAL A 84 -2.90 13.99 9.74
C VAL A 84 -2.12 15.16 9.14
N LYS A 85 -0.81 15.21 9.32
CA LYS A 85 0.04 16.31 8.81
C LYS A 85 0.01 16.42 7.28
N SER A 86 0.04 15.26 6.60
CA SER A 86 -0.01 15.22 5.13
C SER A 86 -1.33 15.75 4.61
N SER A 87 -2.46 15.43 5.27
CA SER A 87 -3.76 15.96 4.88
C SER A 87 -3.81 17.48 4.98
N GLU A 88 -3.21 18.08 6.02
CA GLU A 88 -3.13 19.54 6.17
C GLU A 88 -2.35 20.17 5.01
N THR A 89 -1.20 19.56 4.63
CA THR A 89 -0.37 20.03 3.53
C THR A 89 -1.11 19.93 2.19
N LEU A 90 -1.70 18.77 1.91
CA LEU A 90 -2.38 18.49 0.65
C LEU A 90 -3.63 19.36 0.45
N LEU A 91 -4.41 19.55 1.51
CA LEU A 91 -5.64 20.35 1.47
C LEU A 91 -5.38 21.87 1.42
N ALA A 92 -4.16 22.32 1.73
CA ALA A 92 -3.75 23.71 1.56
C ALA A 92 -3.32 24.04 0.10
N MET A 93 -3.16 23.03 -0.76
CA MET A 93 -2.83 23.23 -2.17
C MET A 93 -4.02 23.79 -2.95
N SER A 94 -3.75 24.49 -4.06
CA SER A 94 -4.80 24.99 -4.95
C SER A 94 -4.42 24.73 -6.42
N PRO A 95 -5.10 23.79 -7.12
CA PRO A 95 -6.13 22.88 -6.60
C PRO A 95 -5.54 21.81 -5.68
N HIS A 96 -6.29 21.39 -4.65
CA HIS A 96 -5.90 20.24 -3.83
C HIS A 96 -6.17 18.91 -4.57
N PRO A 97 -5.51 17.80 -4.19
CA PRO A 97 -5.78 16.50 -4.78
C PRO A 97 -7.21 16.03 -4.48
N THR A 98 -7.79 15.28 -5.41
CA THR A 98 -9.14 14.70 -5.26
C THR A 98 -9.12 13.27 -4.76
N ALA A 99 -7.94 12.65 -4.72
CA ALA A 99 -7.73 11.34 -4.14
C ALA A 99 -6.35 11.25 -3.46
N VAL A 100 -6.25 10.36 -2.48
CA VAL A 100 -5.01 10.02 -1.77
C VAL A 100 -4.84 8.51 -1.76
N PHE A 101 -3.67 8.03 -2.18
CA PHE A 101 -3.19 6.70 -1.86
C PHE A 101 -2.16 6.81 -0.73
N ALA A 102 -2.51 6.32 0.45
CA ALA A 102 -1.64 6.26 1.60
C ALA A 102 -0.91 4.91 1.66
N CYS A 103 0.38 4.94 1.97
CA CYS A 103 1.27 3.77 1.91
C CYS A 103 0.83 2.62 2.84
N ASN A 104 0.08 2.90 3.91
CA ASN A 104 -0.62 1.90 4.72
C ASN A 104 -1.96 2.43 5.27
N ASP A 105 -2.73 1.57 5.93
CA ASP A 105 -4.04 1.91 6.48
C ASP A 105 -3.97 2.87 7.67
N GLU A 106 -2.88 2.88 8.43
CA GLU A 106 -2.70 3.79 9.55
C GLU A 106 -2.52 5.24 9.06
N ILE A 107 -1.69 5.44 8.04
CA ILE A 107 -1.56 6.73 7.35
C ILE A 107 -2.91 7.13 6.74
N ALA A 108 -3.62 6.19 6.08
CA ALA A 108 -4.93 6.46 5.48
C ALA A 108 -5.96 6.91 6.52
N ALA A 109 -5.99 6.26 7.69
CA ALA A 109 -6.87 6.64 8.80
C ALA A 109 -6.53 8.04 9.34
N GLY A 110 -5.24 8.38 9.47
CA GLY A 110 -4.78 9.70 9.84
C GLY A 110 -5.18 10.77 8.81
N THR A 111 -5.06 10.43 7.52
CA THR A 111 -5.48 11.32 6.41
C THR A 111 -6.98 11.57 6.45
N LEU A 112 -7.77 10.52 6.66
CA LEU A 112 -9.23 10.64 6.81
C LEU A 112 -9.60 11.51 8.00
N PHE A 113 -8.95 11.31 9.15
CA PHE A 113 -9.17 12.13 10.33
C PHE A 113 -8.88 13.61 10.04
N GLY A 114 -7.71 13.92 9.47
CA GLY A 114 -7.31 15.29 9.14
C GLY A 114 -8.24 15.95 8.11
N ALA A 115 -8.69 15.22 7.08
CA ALA A 115 -9.68 15.69 6.11
C ALA A 115 -11.01 16.06 6.80
N ARG A 116 -11.51 15.19 7.66
CA ARG A 116 -12.74 15.43 8.45
C ARG A 116 -12.62 16.62 9.38
N MET A 117 -11.49 16.84 10.03
CA MET A 117 -11.24 18.01 10.87
C MET A 117 -11.26 19.32 10.07
N LYS A 118 -11.01 19.28 8.77
CA LYS A 118 -11.11 20.41 7.84
C LYS A 118 -12.48 20.54 7.17
N GLY A 119 -13.42 19.64 7.49
CA GLY A 119 -14.77 19.63 6.91
C GLY A 119 -14.85 19.07 5.50
N VAL A 120 -13.79 18.38 5.04
CA VAL A 120 -13.74 17.75 3.71
C VAL A 120 -14.52 16.43 3.72
N ASP A 121 -15.41 16.26 2.76
CA ASP A 121 -16.23 15.06 2.66
C ASP A 121 -15.48 13.93 1.92
N VAL A 122 -15.51 12.74 2.55
CA VAL A 122 -14.90 11.52 2.02
C VAL A 122 -16.01 10.52 1.74
N PRO A 123 -16.13 10.04 0.50
CA PRO A 123 -15.22 10.17 -0.65
C PRO A 123 -15.57 11.32 -1.63
N GLN A 124 -16.60 12.12 -1.40
CA GLN A 124 -17.18 13.04 -2.39
C GLN A 124 -16.19 14.11 -2.86
N GLU A 125 -15.42 14.69 -1.94
CA GLU A 125 -14.40 15.71 -2.24
C GLU A 125 -13.00 15.11 -2.27
N LEU A 126 -12.73 14.10 -1.41
CA LEU A 126 -11.44 13.43 -1.31
C LEU A 126 -11.61 11.92 -1.16
N ALA A 127 -11.27 11.14 -2.17
CA ALA A 127 -11.18 9.69 -2.05
C ALA A 127 -9.89 9.28 -1.31
N ILE A 128 -9.95 8.25 -0.44
CA ILE A 128 -8.79 7.81 0.34
C ILE A 128 -8.67 6.28 0.26
N ALA A 129 -7.50 5.80 -0.17
CA ALA A 129 -7.16 4.39 -0.16
C ALA A 129 -5.93 4.14 0.73
N GLY A 130 -5.90 3.00 1.41
CA GLY A 130 -4.80 2.51 2.23
C GLY A 130 -4.15 1.25 1.64
N PHE A 131 -3.43 0.51 2.50
CA PHE A 131 -2.75 -0.74 2.17
C PHE A 131 -2.67 -1.60 3.43
N GLU A 132 -2.78 -2.94 3.33
CA GLU A 132 -2.64 -4.01 4.34
C GLU A 132 -3.95 -4.67 4.79
N ASN A 133 -5.11 -4.00 4.67
CA ASN A 133 -6.40 -4.46 5.20
C ASN A 133 -6.35 -4.72 6.73
N SER A 134 -5.65 -3.82 7.43
CA SER A 134 -5.54 -3.83 8.89
C SER A 134 -6.87 -3.51 9.58
N PRO A 135 -6.99 -3.66 10.90
CA PRO A 135 -8.19 -3.25 11.64
C PRO A 135 -8.60 -1.79 11.37
N PHE A 136 -7.65 -0.87 11.19
CA PHE A 136 -7.94 0.53 10.86
C PHE A 136 -8.86 0.67 9.64
N SER A 137 -8.61 -0.11 8.58
CA SER A 137 -9.38 -0.02 7.34
C SER A 137 -10.89 -0.27 7.53
N ARG A 138 -11.28 -0.99 8.57
CA ARG A 138 -12.68 -1.33 8.88
C ARG A 138 -13.27 -0.54 10.04
N GLN A 139 -12.43 0.08 10.86
CA GLN A 139 -12.84 0.83 12.06
C GLN A 139 -13.05 2.32 11.77
N THR A 140 -12.60 2.81 10.63
CA THR A 140 -12.86 4.17 10.17
C THR A 140 -14.28 4.33 9.63
N PHE A 141 -14.75 5.59 9.56
CA PHE A 141 -15.99 5.94 8.89
C PHE A 141 -15.74 7.12 7.92
N PRO A 142 -15.90 6.89 6.59
CA PRO A 142 -16.21 5.61 5.94
C PRO A 142 -15.08 4.57 6.10
N PRO A 143 -15.39 3.26 5.93
CA PRO A 143 -14.36 2.22 5.89
C PRO A 143 -13.47 2.38 4.65
N LEU A 144 -12.16 2.10 4.82
CA LEU A 144 -11.14 2.38 3.80
C LEU A 144 -11.06 1.28 2.74
N THR A 145 -11.00 1.70 1.48
CA THR A 145 -10.48 0.92 0.37
C THR A 145 -9.00 0.64 0.61
N THR A 146 -8.56 -0.61 0.39
CA THR A 146 -7.20 -1.04 0.75
C THR A 146 -6.78 -2.28 -0.06
N ALA A 147 -5.48 -2.60 -0.10
CA ALA A 147 -5.00 -3.90 -0.57
C ALA A 147 -4.91 -4.89 0.59
N SER A 148 -5.54 -6.05 0.44
CA SER A 148 -5.54 -7.09 1.48
C SER A 148 -4.34 -8.01 1.34
N GLN A 149 -3.40 -7.94 2.28
CA GLN A 149 -2.30 -8.89 2.37
C GLN A 149 -2.80 -10.22 2.97
N PRO A 150 -2.54 -11.37 2.32
CA PRO A 150 -2.91 -12.69 2.84
C PRO A 150 -1.94 -13.14 3.95
N THR A 151 -1.94 -12.43 5.09
CA THR A 151 -0.94 -12.57 6.16
C THR A 151 -0.87 -13.99 6.71
N ASN A 152 -2.02 -14.68 6.85
CA ASN A 152 -2.07 -16.05 7.35
C ASN A 152 -1.41 -17.03 6.36
N GLU A 153 -1.71 -16.89 5.07
CA GLU A 153 -1.14 -17.72 4.01
C GLU A 153 0.36 -17.47 3.87
N ILE A 154 0.80 -16.22 3.98
CA ILE A 154 2.21 -15.83 4.00
C ILE A 154 2.93 -16.55 5.16
N ALA A 155 2.38 -16.48 6.37
CA ALA A 155 2.97 -17.10 7.55
C ALA A 155 3.02 -18.63 7.44
N GLN A 156 1.94 -19.26 6.97
CA GLN A 156 1.87 -20.71 6.76
C GLN A 156 2.87 -21.17 5.71
N HIS A 157 2.93 -20.48 4.57
CA HIS A 157 3.87 -20.81 3.48
C HIS A 157 5.31 -20.63 3.95
N ALA A 158 5.63 -19.56 4.64
CA ALA A 158 6.95 -19.30 5.17
C ALA A 158 7.40 -20.40 6.15
N ALA A 159 6.52 -20.80 7.07
CA ALA A 159 6.81 -21.89 8.02
C ALA A 159 7.04 -23.24 7.32
N ALA A 160 6.16 -23.60 6.37
CA ALA A 160 6.28 -24.83 5.60
C ALA A 160 7.58 -24.88 4.79
N SER A 161 7.92 -23.81 4.08
CA SER A 161 9.14 -23.69 3.28
C SER A 161 10.39 -23.77 4.16
N LEU A 162 10.38 -23.17 5.36
CA LEU A 162 11.50 -23.29 6.29
C LEU A 162 11.72 -24.74 6.76
N ILE A 163 10.65 -25.42 7.12
CA ILE A 163 10.71 -26.82 7.57
C ILE A 163 11.25 -27.70 6.43
N GLN A 164 10.76 -27.51 5.20
CA GLN A 164 11.21 -28.25 4.03
C GLN A 164 12.71 -28.00 3.74
N TYR A 165 13.12 -26.74 3.76
CA TYR A 165 14.53 -26.35 3.57
C TYR A 165 15.44 -27.02 4.61
N LEU A 166 15.08 -26.98 5.91
CA LEU A 166 15.87 -27.57 6.98
C LEU A 166 15.97 -29.09 6.88
N ARG A 167 14.88 -29.75 6.48
CA ARG A 167 14.86 -31.22 6.24
C ARG A 167 15.80 -31.61 5.10
N ALA A 168 15.71 -30.91 3.96
CA ALA A 168 16.58 -31.14 2.81
C ALA A 168 18.05 -30.91 3.16
N LYS A 169 18.36 -29.81 3.86
CA LYS A 169 19.73 -29.49 4.33
C LYS A 169 20.28 -30.58 5.26
N LYS A 170 19.46 -31.08 6.21
CA LYS A 170 19.86 -32.20 7.09
C LYS A 170 20.11 -33.49 6.32
N ALA A 171 19.30 -33.77 5.31
CA ALA A 171 19.44 -34.96 4.45
C ALA A 171 20.54 -34.83 3.39
N LYS A 172 21.19 -33.66 3.24
CA LYS A 172 22.10 -33.32 2.15
C LYS A 172 21.47 -33.55 0.76
N ALA A 173 20.15 -33.36 0.68
CA ALA A 173 19.37 -33.50 -0.54
C ALA A 173 19.17 -32.13 -1.21
N ALA A 174 18.95 -32.17 -2.52
CA ALA A 174 18.46 -30.96 -3.22
C ALA A 174 17.06 -30.60 -2.72
N HIS A 175 16.74 -29.32 -2.75
CA HIS A 175 15.38 -28.81 -2.49
C HIS A 175 14.88 -28.07 -3.72
N ASP A 176 13.57 -28.13 -3.94
CA ASP A 176 12.89 -27.34 -4.97
C ASP A 176 12.99 -25.84 -4.69
N ASN A 177 12.63 -25.05 -5.69
CA ASN A 177 12.49 -23.61 -5.48
C ASN A 177 11.34 -23.35 -4.49
N LEU A 178 11.69 -22.88 -3.30
CA LEU A 178 10.77 -22.57 -2.20
C LEU A 178 10.40 -21.07 -2.14
N ASN A 179 10.78 -20.31 -3.15
CA ASN A 179 10.45 -18.91 -3.24
C ASN A 179 8.99 -18.74 -3.63
N HIS A 180 8.31 -17.79 -2.98
CA HIS A 180 6.92 -17.47 -3.29
C HIS A 180 6.66 -15.97 -3.18
N THR A 181 5.78 -15.46 -4.06
CA THR A 181 5.34 -14.06 -4.02
C THR A 181 3.82 -14.03 -4.05
N PHE A 182 3.22 -13.46 -3.00
CA PHE A 182 1.78 -13.23 -2.90
C PHE A 182 1.41 -11.88 -3.53
N ILE A 183 0.26 -11.83 -4.18
CA ILE A 183 -0.31 -10.60 -4.72
C ILE A 183 -1.49 -10.21 -3.81
N PRO A 184 -1.42 -9.06 -3.10
CA PRO A 184 -2.55 -8.56 -2.33
C PRO A 184 -3.75 -8.25 -3.23
N GLU A 185 -4.94 -8.53 -2.73
CA GLU A 185 -6.19 -8.25 -3.43
C GLU A 185 -6.72 -6.87 -3.08
N LEU A 186 -7.22 -6.13 -4.08
CA LEU A 186 -7.90 -4.86 -3.86
C LEU A 186 -9.25 -5.11 -3.18
N VAL A 187 -9.47 -4.47 -2.03
CA VAL A 187 -10.74 -4.48 -1.29
C VAL A 187 -11.36 -3.08 -1.36
N VAL A 188 -12.31 -2.91 -2.24
CA VAL A 188 -13.01 -1.63 -2.44
C VAL A 188 -14.03 -1.43 -1.33
N ARG A 189 -14.05 -0.19 -0.77
CA ARG A 189 -14.97 0.25 0.28
C ARG A 189 -15.40 1.70 0.08
N ALA A 190 -16.25 2.18 0.98
CA ALA A 190 -16.91 3.47 0.86
C ALA A 190 -15.98 4.70 0.86
N SER A 191 -14.70 4.57 1.20
CA SER A 191 -13.77 5.72 1.16
C SER A 191 -13.32 6.13 -0.25
N THR A 192 -13.66 5.34 -1.28
CA THR A 192 -13.38 5.66 -2.68
C THR A 192 -14.60 5.52 -3.58
N GLU A 193 -15.72 4.97 -3.11
CA GLU A 193 -16.94 4.83 -3.89
C GLU A 193 -17.87 6.02 -3.64
N LYS A 194 -18.02 6.88 -4.64
CA LYS A 194 -19.03 7.95 -4.61
C LYS A 194 -20.42 7.33 -4.74
N GLN A 195 -21.29 7.62 -3.79
CA GLN A 195 -22.70 7.24 -3.84
C GLN A 195 -23.50 8.17 -4.76
#